data_c0f065ad1305aa03dce5558ddbe90b85
#
_entry.id   c0f065ad1305aa03dce5558ddbe90b85
#
_cell.length_a   1.000
_cell.length_b   1.000
_cell.length_c   1.000
_cell.angle_alpha   90.00
_cell.angle_beta   90.00
_cell.angle_gamma   90.00
#
_symmetry.space_group_name_H-M   'P 1'
#
loop_
_entity.id
_entity.type
_entity.pdbx_description
1 polymer ?
#
loop_
_entity_poly.entity_id
_entity_poly.type
_entity_poly.pdbx_seq_one_letter_code
_entity_poly.pdbx_strand_id
1 'polypeptide(L)'
;STSGGLDRYFELTAGILRASGARAVVTSAPLVGGFEALRPRCPDLALVLLRESLNAPAGPPDALPSLDDIAFVQFTSGSTSAPKGVALSHRNLSANVEAINGPAGLGTSVDDTAVSWLPLYHDMGLVGMALGPMYAARPGILLTPQAFVRRPGEWLKAMSRYRGTISFAPNFAYDLAVRRVKDRDLEGLDLSCWRVAGCGAEPIHAPTLLAFAERFAQVGFRATSFLPSYGLAEHVLAATFPPR
;
A
#
# COMPACT_ATOMS: atom_id res chain seq x y z
N SER A 1 0.88 -28.84 -0.06
CA SER A 1 1.23 -28.91 1.37
C SER A 1 1.53 -27.50 1.88
N THR A 2 0.85 -27.08 2.94
CA THR A 2 0.95 -25.74 3.56
C THR A 2 2.32 -25.48 4.20
N SER A 3 3.10 -26.50 4.54
CA SER A 3 4.42 -26.38 5.15
C SER A 3 5.46 -25.73 4.23
N GLY A 4 5.56 -26.12 2.97
CA GLY A 4 6.56 -25.56 2.04
C GLY A 4 6.41 -24.06 1.76
N GLY A 5 5.20 -23.50 1.88
CA GLY A 5 4.98 -22.06 1.73
C GLY A 5 5.48 -21.26 2.94
N LEU A 6 5.31 -21.79 4.14
CA LEU A 6 5.75 -21.14 5.37
C LEU A 6 7.27 -21.22 5.52
N ASP A 7 7.87 -22.34 5.18
CA ASP A 7 9.33 -22.51 5.19
C ASP A 7 10.00 -21.51 4.24
N ARG A 8 9.49 -21.38 3.01
CA ARG A 8 9.98 -20.39 2.04
C ARG A 8 9.82 -18.95 2.54
N TYR A 9 8.70 -18.64 3.20
CA TYR A 9 8.49 -17.33 3.82
C TYR A 9 9.57 -17.02 4.86
N PHE A 10 9.88 -17.96 5.76
CA PHE A 10 10.91 -17.75 6.78
C PHE A 10 12.31 -17.67 6.18
N GLU A 11 12.63 -18.43 5.13
CA GLU A 11 13.91 -18.33 4.41
C GLU A 11 14.12 -16.93 3.80
N LEU A 12 13.11 -16.43 3.07
CA LEU A 12 13.17 -15.08 2.49
C LEU A 12 13.30 -14.02 3.58
N THR A 13 12.52 -14.16 4.65
CA THR A 13 12.53 -13.19 5.76
C THR A 13 13.87 -13.23 6.51
N ALA A 14 14.49 -14.39 6.70
CA ALA A 14 15.85 -14.49 7.25
C ALA A 14 16.89 -13.73 6.40
N GLY A 15 16.77 -13.79 5.08
CA GLY A 15 17.58 -12.98 4.17
C GLY A 15 17.41 -11.48 4.40
N ILE A 16 16.16 -11.02 4.55
CA ILE A 16 15.82 -9.62 4.84
C ILE A 16 16.38 -9.18 6.20
N LEU A 17 16.18 -9.98 7.24
CA LEU A 17 16.68 -9.69 8.59
C LEU A 17 18.18 -9.51 8.62
N ARG A 18 18.93 -10.41 7.96
CA ARG A 18 20.39 -10.29 7.85
C ARG A 18 20.83 -9.06 7.05
N ALA A 19 20.18 -8.82 5.91
CA ALA A 19 20.55 -7.70 5.04
C ALA A 19 20.26 -6.33 5.67
N SER A 20 19.22 -6.25 6.51
CA SER A 20 18.85 -5.01 7.22
C SER A 20 19.55 -4.82 8.56
N GLY A 21 20.23 -5.84 9.12
CA GLY A 21 20.73 -5.80 10.47
C GLY A 21 19.61 -5.64 11.51
N ALA A 22 18.42 -6.18 11.23
CA ALA A 22 17.25 -6.00 12.07
C ALA A 22 17.48 -6.58 13.48
N ARG A 23 17.32 -5.75 14.50
CA ARG A 23 17.48 -6.14 15.91
C ARG A 23 16.19 -6.65 16.55
N ALA A 24 15.04 -6.30 16.00
CA ALA A 24 13.74 -6.70 16.49
C ALA A 24 12.80 -7.06 15.35
N VAL A 25 11.91 -8.02 15.62
CA VAL A 25 10.76 -8.35 14.78
C VAL A 25 9.50 -8.16 15.61
N VAL A 26 8.53 -7.45 15.06
CA VAL A 26 7.17 -7.38 15.60
C VAL A 26 6.29 -8.30 14.78
N THR A 27 5.64 -9.26 15.42
CA THR A 27 4.87 -10.29 14.73
C THR A 27 3.58 -10.67 15.48
N SER A 28 2.79 -11.55 14.90
CA SER A 28 1.58 -12.11 15.53
C SER A 28 1.87 -13.46 16.15
N ALA A 29 1.06 -13.87 17.13
CA ALA A 29 1.23 -15.12 17.89
C ALA A 29 1.48 -16.38 17.02
N PRO A 30 0.79 -16.61 15.89
CA PRO A 30 1.03 -17.80 15.07
C PRO A 30 2.42 -17.88 14.43
N LEU A 31 3.15 -16.77 14.33
CA LEU A 31 4.45 -16.69 13.64
C LEU A 31 5.64 -16.56 14.60
N VAL A 32 5.41 -16.32 15.89
CA VAL A 32 6.48 -16.13 16.90
C VAL A 32 7.49 -17.28 16.89
N GLY A 33 7.01 -18.53 16.97
CA GLY A 33 7.87 -19.71 17.02
C GLY A 33 8.81 -19.80 15.80
N GLY A 34 8.31 -19.44 14.63
CA GLY A 34 9.12 -19.40 13.40
C GLY A 34 10.21 -18.33 13.46
N PHE A 35 9.90 -17.13 13.96
CA PHE A 35 10.92 -16.06 14.12
C PHE A 35 11.92 -16.38 15.22
N GLU A 36 11.51 -16.99 16.33
CA GLU A 36 12.43 -17.47 17.37
C GLU A 36 13.42 -18.51 16.80
N ALA A 37 12.95 -19.41 15.94
CA ALA A 37 13.78 -20.39 15.26
C ALA A 37 14.79 -19.77 14.26
N LEU A 38 14.60 -18.52 13.84
CA LEU A 38 15.56 -17.82 12.97
C LEU A 38 16.71 -17.16 13.72
N ARG A 39 16.65 -16.98 15.04
CA ARG A 39 17.71 -16.31 15.83
C ARG A 39 19.12 -16.85 15.57
N PRO A 40 19.37 -18.18 15.55
CA PRO A 40 20.72 -18.69 15.28
C PRO A 40 21.25 -18.30 13.90
N ARG A 41 20.37 -17.98 12.96
CA ARG A 41 20.69 -17.63 11.57
C ARG A 41 20.69 -16.12 11.31
N CYS A 42 20.22 -15.34 12.27
CA CYS A 42 20.11 -13.88 12.22
C CYS A 42 20.72 -13.29 13.49
N PRO A 43 22.08 -13.19 13.55
CA PRO A 43 22.80 -12.89 14.79
C PRO A 43 22.42 -11.52 15.41
N ASP A 44 21.98 -10.57 14.59
CA ASP A 44 21.56 -9.25 15.06
C ASP A 44 20.16 -9.27 15.67
N LEU A 45 19.34 -10.30 15.43
CA LEU A 45 17.97 -10.39 15.91
C LEU A 45 17.93 -10.68 17.42
N ALA A 46 17.80 -9.62 18.21
CA ALA A 46 17.76 -9.68 19.67
C ALA A 46 16.36 -9.93 20.22
N LEU A 47 15.32 -9.40 19.57
CA LEU A 47 13.96 -9.37 20.09
C LEU A 47 12.95 -9.91 19.07
N VAL A 48 12.03 -10.77 19.53
CA VAL A 48 10.81 -11.13 18.80
C VAL A 48 9.63 -10.71 19.66
N LEU A 49 8.89 -9.69 19.21
CA LEU A 49 7.84 -9.03 19.96
C LEU A 49 6.46 -9.37 19.37
N LEU A 50 5.52 -9.65 20.26
CA LEU A 50 4.11 -9.74 19.88
C LEU A 50 3.53 -8.33 19.70
N ARG A 51 2.86 -8.08 18.58
CA ARG A 51 2.17 -6.79 18.36
C ARG A 51 1.14 -6.49 19.46
N GLU A 52 0.49 -7.53 19.99
CA GLU A 52 -0.50 -7.46 21.04
C GLU A 52 0.09 -7.02 22.41
N SER A 53 1.41 -7.16 22.59
CA SER A 53 2.13 -6.71 23.78
C SER A 53 2.64 -5.27 23.72
N LEU A 54 2.48 -4.60 22.58
CA LEU A 54 2.95 -3.22 22.36
C LEU A 54 1.91 -2.16 22.75
N ASN A 55 1.07 -2.44 23.73
CA ASN A 55 -0.03 -1.55 24.16
C ASN A 55 0.37 -0.51 25.20
N ALA A 56 1.64 -0.43 25.58
CA ALA A 56 2.10 0.60 26.52
C ALA A 56 2.10 1.98 25.83
N PRO A 57 1.59 3.04 26.49
CA PRO A 57 1.72 4.38 25.96
C PRO A 57 3.21 4.70 25.81
N ALA A 58 3.64 4.96 24.57
CA ALA A 58 4.97 5.45 24.31
C ALA A 58 5.07 6.90 24.80
N GLY A 59 6.15 7.23 25.52
CA GLY A 59 6.53 8.63 25.74
C GLY A 59 6.91 9.29 24.41
N PRO A 60 7.05 10.61 24.38
CA PRO A 60 7.60 11.28 23.21
C PRO A 60 9.01 10.70 22.93
N PRO A 61 9.44 10.65 21.66
CA PRO A 61 10.79 10.21 21.32
C PRO A 61 11.82 11.15 21.98
N ASP A 62 12.93 10.58 22.43
CA ASP A 62 14.02 11.33 23.09
C ASP A 62 14.62 12.40 22.15
N ALA A 63 14.57 12.17 20.84
CA ALA A 63 14.98 13.11 19.81
C ALA A 63 14.13 12.92 18.55
N LEU A 64 13.86 14.00 17.83
CA LEU A 64 13.28 13.93 16.49
C LEU A 64 14.36 13.51 15.50
N PRO A 65 14.02 12.64 14.53
CA PRO A 65 14.96 12.23 13.49
C PRO A 65 15.34 13.42 12.60
N SER A 66 16.57 13.41 12.08
CA SER A 66 17.00 14.31 11.02
C SER A 66 16.33 13.94 9.70
N LEU A 67 16.22 14.91 8.79
CA LEU A 67 15.73 14.62 7.44
C LEU A 67 16.64 13.64 6.68
N ASP A 68 17.90 13.54 7.04
CA ASP A 68 18.86 12.65 6.39
C ASP A 68 18.95 11.27 7.04
N ASP A 69 18.28 11.07 8.19
CA ASP A 69 18.15 9.75 8.80
C ASP A 69 17.29 8.84 7.93
N ILE A 70 17.58 7.54 7.98
CA ILE A 70 16.78 6.53 7.28
C ILE A 70 15.39 6.43 7.92
N ALA A 71 14.36 6.72 7.13
CA ALA A 71 12.97 6.57 7.56
C ALA A 71 12.55 5.09 7.55
N PHE A 72 12.86 4.38 6.47
CA PHE A 72 12.61 2.94 6.34
C PHE A 72 13.44 2.34 5.19
N VAL A 73 13.55 1.01 5.20
CA VAL A 73 14.17 0.24 4.12
C VAL A 73 13.10 -0.63 3.48
N GLN A 74 12.88 -0.42 2.18
CA GLN A 74 11.92 -1.21 1.43
C GLN A 74 12.63 -2.30 0.63
N PHE A 75 12.31 -3.56 0.93
CA PHE A 75 12.85 -4.68 0.18
C PHE A 75 12.03 -4.95 -1.07
N THR A 76 12.72 -5.01 -2.20
CA THR A 76 12.11 -5.34 -3.49
C THR A 76 12.33 -6.80 -3.83
N SER A 77 11.39 -7.39 -4.59
CA SER A 77 11.48 -8.77 -5.09
C SER A 77 12.46 -8.93 -6.25
N GLY A 78 13.54 -8.14 -6.28
CA GLY A 78 14.51 -8.09 -7.39
C GLY A 78 14.78 -9.43 -8.06
N SER A 79 15.12 -9.39 -9.34
CA SER A 79 15.41 -10.57 -10.19
C SER A 79 16.60 -11.42 -9.74
N THR A 80 17.30 -11.03 -8.67
CA THR A 80 18.44 -11.72 -8.08
C THR A 80 18.03 -12.45 -6.80
N SER A 81 18.70 -13.58 -6.50
CA SER A 81 18.40 -14.45 -5.37
C SER A 81 18.53 -13.81 -3.97
N ALA A 82 19.18 -12.65 -3.85
CA ALA A 82 19.35 -11.94 -2.59
C ALA A 82 18.38 -10.75 -2.47
N PRO A 83 17.72 -10.58 -1.30
CA PRO A 83 16.87 -9.41 -1.05
C PRO A 83 17.66 -8.11 -1.18
N LYS A 84 17.14 -7.15 -1.95
CA LYS A 84 17.72 -5.81 -2.07
C LYS A 84 16.85 -4.81 -1.32
N GLY A 85 17.45 -4.13 -0.36
CA GLY A 85 16.78 -3.08 0.41
C GLY A 85 17.05 -1.71 -0.19
N VAL A 86 15.99 -0.96 -0.49
CA VAL A 86 16.07 0.45 -0.85
C VAL A 86 15.99 1.26 0.42
N ALA A 87 17.08 1.91 0.81
CA ALA A 87 17.13 2.77 2.00
C ALA A 87 16.60 4.16 1.64
N LEU A 88 15.56 4.59 2.32
CA LEU A 88 14.87 5.85 2.09
C LEU A 88 14.95 6.74 3.32
N SER A 89 15.47 7.97 3.14
CA SER A 89 15.52 8.95 4.21
C SER A 89 14.17 9.66 4.41
N HIS A 90 14.01 10.34 5.55
CA HIS A 90 12.87 11.22 5.77
C HIS A 90 12.77 12.30 4.71
N ARG A 91 13.89 12.83 4.21
CA ARG A 91 13.95 13.81 3.12
C ARG A 91 13.39 13.22 1.81
N ASN A 92 13.81 12.00 1.45
CA ASN A 92 13.29 11.34 0.25
C ASN A 92 11.77 11.16 0.33
N LEU A 93 11.30 10.64 1.48
CA LEU A 93 9.88 10.42 1.72
C LEU A 93 9.08 11.72 1.61
N SER A 94 9.50 12.77 2.34
CA SER A 94 8.81 14.06 2.34
C SER A 94 8.74 14.67 0.94
N ALA A 95 9.86 14.68 0.21
CA ALA A 95 9.91 15.26 -1.13
C ALA A 95 8.96 14.56 -2.12
N ASN A 96 8.94 13.21 -2.11
CA ASN A 96 8.06 12.47 -3.02
C ASN A 96 6.58 12.60 -2.62
N VAL A 97 6.27 12.51 -1.33
CA VAL A 97 4.89 12.65 -0.84
C VAL A 97 4.37 14.07 -1.07
N GLU A 98 5.20 15.10 -0.89
CA GLU A 98 4.86 16.49 -1.20
C GLU A 98 4.58 16.66 -2.69
N ALA A 99 5.44 16.13 -3.57
CA ALA A 99 5.23 16.18 -5.01
C ALA A 99 3.94 15.47 -5.43
N ILE A 100 3.63 14.31 -4.84
CA ILE A 100 2.39 13.56 -5.11
C ILE A 100 1.16 14.37 -4.70
N ASN A 101 1.14 14.96 -3.52
CA ASN A 101 -0.04 15.66 -2.99
C ASN A 101 -0.15 17.10 -3.50
N GLY A 102 0.93 17.69 -3.98
CA GLY A 102 1.00 19.07 -4.42
C GLY A 102 0.16 19.38 -5.67
N PRO A 103 0.10 20.67 -6.05
CA PRO A 103 -0.73 21.15 -7.18
C PRO A 103 -0.35 20.53 -8.53
N ALA A 104 0.93 20.23 -8.74
CA ALA A 104 1.42 19.56 -9.96
C ALA A 104 1.19 18.04 -9.92
N GLY A 105 0.84 17.50 -8.75
CA GLY A 105 0.51 16.11 -8.54
C GLY A 105 -0.99 15.85 -8.50
N LEU A 106 -1.47 15.28 -7.39
CA LEU A 106 -2.89 14.97 -7.19
C LEU A 106 -3.72 16.23 -6.85
N GLY A 107 -3.09 17.34 -6.48
CA GLY A 107 -3.77 18.53 -5.99
C GLY A 107 -4.68 18.19 -4.79
N THR A 108 -4.11 17.50 -3.80
CA THR A 108 -4.89 17.02 -2.65
C THR A 108 -5.45 18.18 -1.83
N SER A 109 -6.75 18.13 -1.54
CA SER A 109 -7.51 19.16 -0.83
C SER A 109 -8.05 18.67 0.52
N VAL A 110 -8.70 19.57 1.25
CA VAL A 110 -9.35 19.24 2.53
C VAL A 110 -10.52 18.26 2.39
N ASP A 111 -11.12 18.20 1.20
CA ASP A 111 -12.28 17.36 0.92
C ASP A 111 -11.89 15.94 0.49
N ASP A 112 -10.58 15.66 0.39
CA ASP A 112 -10.13 14.36 -0.08
C ASP A 112 -10.12 13.29 1.01
N THR A 113 -10.59 12.11 0.63
CA THR A 113 -10.54 10.88 1.42
C THR A 113 -9.88 9.78 0.59
N ALA A 114 -8.80 9.22 1.12
CA ALA A 114 -8.13 8.09 0.49
C ALA A 114 -8.78 6.77 0.94
N VAL A 115 -9.03 5.86 -0.02
CA VAL A 115 -9.53 4.51 0.27
C VAL A 115 -8.59 3.49 -0.37
N SER A 116 -8.10 2.52 0.39
CA SER A 116 -7.15 1.53 -0.11
C SER A 116 -7.37 0.14 0.47
N TRP A 117 -7.16 -0.86 -0.35
CA TRP A 117 -7.02 -2.27 0.05
C TRP A 117 -5.59 -2.78 -0.21
N LEU A 118 -4.69 -1.91 -0.69
CA LEU A 118 -3.32 -2.29 -1.02
C LEU A 118 -2.53 -2.75 0.21
N PRO A 119 -1.65 -3.75 0.04
CA PRO A 119 -0.82 -4.22 1.15
C PRO A 119 0.20 -3.15 1.57
N LEU A 120 0.38 -2.97 2.89
CA LEU A 120 1.35 -2.01 3.43
C LEU A 120 2.81 -2.46 3.32
N TYR A 121 3.07 -3.68 2.84
CA TYR A 121 4.42 -4.13 2.50
C TYR A 121 4.83 -3.78 1.05
N HIS A 122 3.99 -3.05 0.33
CA HIS A 122 4.27 -2.51 -1.01
C HIS A 122 4.24 -0.99 -0.96
N ASP A 123 5.14 -0.32 -1.69
CA ASP A 123 5.29 1.15 -1.72
C ASP A 123 3.97 1.88 -2.03
N MET A 124 3.22 1.42 -3.04
CA MET A 124 1.94 2.02 -3.40
C MET A 124 0.92 1.99 -2.24
N GLY A 125 0.93 0.91 -1.42
CA GLY A 125 0.08 0.82 -0.23
C GLY A 125 0.62 1.64 0.94
N LEU A 126 1.91 1.47 1.27
CA LEU A 126 2.52 2.15 2.41
C LEU A 126 2.67 3.66 2.17
N VAL A 127 3.40 4.02 1.12
CA VAL A 127 3.71 5.44 0.88
C VAL A 127 2.50 6.16 0.31
N GLY A 128 1.88 5.61 -0.75
CA GLY A 128 0.79 6.29 -1.46
C GLY A 128 -0.49 6.39 -0.65
N MET A 129 -0.89 5.32 0.03
CA MET A 129 -2.23 5.20 0.58
C MET A 129 -2.29 5.19 2.11
N ALA A 130 -1.14 5.15 2.81
CA ALA A 130 -1.08 5.34 4.26
C ALA A 130 -0.29 6.61 4.62
N LEU A 131 0.99 6.69 4.27
CA LEU A 131 1.83 7.84 4.64
C LEU A 131 1.44 9.12 3.89
N GLY A 132 1.02 9.03 2.62
CA GLY A 132 0.58 10.18 1.83
C GLY A 132 -0.63 10.91 2.45
N PRO A 133 -1.74 10.22 2.75
CA PRO A 133 -2.86 10.82 3.47
C PRO A 133 -2.49 11.35 4.85
N MET A 134 -1.63 10.64 5.61
CA MET A 134 -1.14 11.13 6.92
C MET A 134 -0.35 12.43 6.78
N TYR A 135 0.57 12.52 5.81
CA TYR A 135 1.33 13.74 5.52
C TYR A 135 0.42 14.91 5.16
N ALA A 136 -0.58 14.66 4.33
CA ALA A 136 -1.54 15.68 3.92
C ALA A 136 -2.61 15.99 5.00
N ALA A 137 -2.59 15.31 6.15
CA ALA A 137 -3.60 15.35 7.20
C ALA A 137 -5.02 15.08 6.64
N ARG A 138 -5.15 14.04 5.81
CA ARG A 138 -6.41 13.60 5.19
C ARG A 138 -6.86 12.24 5.74
N PRO A 139 -8.16 11.97 5.75
CA PRO A 139 -8.69 10.66 6.11
C PRO A 139 -8.15 9.56 5.19
N GLY A 140 -7.74 8.43 5.77
CA GLY A 140 -7.34 7.22 5.08
C GLY A 140 -8.15 6.02 5.56
N ILE A 141 -8.89 5.39 4.67
CA ILE A 141 -9.69 4.19 4.93
C ILE A 141 -8.95 2.98 4.38
N LEU A 142 -8.56 2.07 5.25
CA LEU A 142 -7.79 0.89 4.87
C LEU A 142 -8.63 -0.38 5.00
N LEU A 143 -8.65 -1.16 3.95
CA LEU A 143 -9.19 -2.52 3.92
C LEU A 143 -8.02 -3.51 3.84
N THR A 144 -8.26 -4.74 4.25
CA THR A 144 -7.26 -5.78 4.03
C THR A 144 -7.24 -6.24 2.57
N PRO A 145 -6.07 -6.60 2.00
CA PRO A 145 -5.99 -7.17 0.66
C PRO A 145 -6.88 -8.41 0.49
N GLN A 146 -7.00 -9.23 1.54
CA GLN A 146 -7.83 -10.42 1.54
C GLN A 146 -9.33 -10.10 1.42
N ALA A 147 -9.79 -8.99 2.01
CA ALA A 147 -11.18 -8.55 1.87
C ALA A 147 -11.49 -8.20 0.42
N PHE A 148 -10.60 -7.47 -0.25
CA PHE A 148 -10.72 -7.14 -1.66
C PHE A 148 -10.70 -8.40 -2.55
N VAL A 149 -9.71 -9.28 -2.39
CA VAL A 149 -9.58 -10.48 -3.24
C VAL A 149 -10.79 -11.40 -3.12
N ARG A 150 -11.34 -11.53 -1.91
CA ARG A 150 -12.55 -12.35 -1.69
C ARG A 150 -13.80 -11.69 -2.27
N ARG A 151 -13.95 -10.38 -2.12
CA ARG A 151 -15.12 -9.60 -2.50
C ARG A 151 -14.71 -8.22 -3.03
N PRO A 152 -14.38 -8.08 -4.33
CA PRO A 152 -13.95 -6.79 -4.89
C PRO A 152 -14.95 -5.66 -4.69
N GLY A 153 -16.24 -5.99 -4.57
CA GLY A 153 -17.29 -5.02 -4.26
C GLY A 153 -17.11 -4.29 -2.92
N GLU A 154 -16.37 -4.86 -1.96
CA GLU A 154 -16.10 -4.17 -0.69
C GLU A 154 -15.25 -2.89 -0.89
N TRP A 155 -14.38 -2.88 -1.89
CA TRP A 155 -13.65 -1.68 -2.29
C TRP A 155 -14.61 -0.58 -2.78
N LEU A 156 -15.53 -0.91 -3.68
CA LEU A 156 -16.51 0.05 -4.21
C LEU A 156 -17.47 0.53 -3.12
N LYS A 157 -17.90 -0.38 -2.23
CA LYS A 157 -18.73 -0.01 -1.08
C LYS A 157 -18.00 0.95 -0.13
N ALA A 158 -16.70 0.73 0.10
CA ALA A 158 -15.91 1.65 0.91
C ALA A 158 -15.77 3.01 0.23
N MET A 159 -15.51 3.05 -1.09
CA MET A 159 -15.50 4.30 -1.87
C MET A 159 -16.82 5.06 -1.72
N SER A 160 -17.95 4.38 -1.90
CA SER A 160 -19.28 4.96 -1.75
C SER A 160 -19.55 5.45 -0.32
N ARG A 161 -19.38 4.55 0.67
CA ARG A 161 -19.72 4.82 2.08
C ARG A 161 -18.95 5.99 2.67
N TYR A 162 -17.65 6.06 2.39
CA TYR A 162 -16.76 7.08 2.95
C TYR A 162 -16.53 8.26 2.00
N ARG A 163 -17.31 8.33 0.90
CA ARG A 163 -17.17 9.35 -0.14
C ARG A 163 -15.71 9.47 -0.62
N GLY A 164 -15.08 8.31 -0.84
CA GLY A 164 -13.69 8.22 -1.25
C GLY A 164 -13.42 8.98 -2.55
N THR A 165 -12.40 9.80 -2.55
CA THR A 165 -12.04 10.62 -3.70
C THR A 165 -10.80 10.12 -4.42
N ILE A 166 -9.91 9.43 -3.70
CA ILE A 166 -8.62 8.94 -4.19
C ILE A 166 -8.48 7.46 -3.84
N SER A 167 -8.20 6.63 -4.84
CA SER A 167 -7.83 5.24 -4.66
C SER A 167 -6.90 4.78 -5.77
N PHE A 168 -5.87 4.02 -5.43
CA PHE A 168 -4.93 3.43 -6.38
C PHE A 168 -5.04 1.91 -6.37
N ALA A 169 -4.88 1.31 -7.54
CA ALA A 169 -4.89 -0.13 -7.68
C ALA A 169 -4.10 -0.58 -8.93
N PRO A 170 -3.56 -1.79 -8.97
CA PRO A 170 -3.04 -2.37 -10.21
C PRO A 170 -4.18 -2.71 -11.18
N ASN A 171 -3.84 -2.86 -12.44
CA ASN A 171 -4.79 -3.10 -13.53
C ASN A 171 -5.71 -4.31 -13.30
N PHE A 172 -5.14 -5.40 -12.73
CA PHE A 172 -5.94 -6.60 -12.43
C PHE A 172 -7.12 -6.33 -11.49
N ALA A 173 -7.02 -5.33 -10.64
CA ALA A 173 -8.06 -5.04 -9.66
C ALA A 173 -9.31 -4.46 -10.32
N TYR A 174 -9.13 -3.61 -11.31
CA TYR A 174 -10.22 -3.08 -12.12
C TYR A 174 -10.91 -4.20 -12.90
N ASP A 175 -10.14 -5.09 -13.52
CA ASP A 175 -10.66 -6.28 -14.21
C ASP A 175 -11.42 -7.22 -13.25
N LEU A 176 -10.86 -7.47 -12.06
CA LEU A 176 -11.50 -8.32 -11.07
C LEU A 176 -12.83 -7.75 -10.57
N ALA A 177 -12.91 -6.42 -10.41
CA ALA A 177 -14.14 -5.74 -10.03
C ALA A 177 -15.22 -5.88 -11.14
N VAL A 178 -14.84 -5.66 -12.40
CA VAL A 178 -15.76 -5.85 -13.55
C VAL A 178 -16.33 -7.26 -13.56
N ARG A 179 -15.48 -8.28 -13.38
CA ARG A 179 -15.90 -9.68 -13.50
C ARG A 179 -16.68 -10.21 -12.30
N ARG A 180 -16.44 -9.69 -11.08
CA ARG A 180 -16.99 -10.30 -9.86
C ARG A 180 -18.05 -9.49 -9.14
N VAL A 181 -18.15 -8.19 -9.36
CA VAL A 181 -19.21 -7.36 -8.77
C VAL A 181 -20.51 -7.62 -9.54
N LYS A 182 -21.53 -8.08 -8.83
CA LYS A 182 -22.84 -8.42 -9.43
C LYS A 182 -23.72 -7.17 -9.51
N ASP A 183 -24.73 -7.16 -10.38
CA ASP A 183 -25.64 -6.02 -10.54
C ASP A 183 -26.36 -5.66 -9.23
N ARG A 184 -26.77 -6.68 -8.47
CA ARG A 184 -27.39 -6.48 -7.15
C ARG A 184 -26.46 -5.78 -6.14
N ASP A 185 -25.15 -5.84 -6.33
CA ASP A 185 -24.16 -5.20 -5.45
C ASP A 185 -23.91 -3.73 -5.83
N LEU A 186 -24.53 -3.26 -6.93
CA LEU A 186 -24.48 -1.87 -7.39
C LEU A 186 -25.58 -1.02 -6.76
N GLU A 187 -26.62 -1.64 -6.23
CA GLU A 187 -27.74 -0.92 -5.60
C GLU A 187 -27.25 -0.09 -4.41
N GLY A 188 -27.57 1.20 -4.43
CA GLY A 188 -27.17 2.15 -3.40
C GLY A 188 -25.69 2.59 -3.43
N LEU A 189 -24.89 2.15 -4.43
CA LEU A 189 -23.54 2.68 -4.62
C LEU A 189 -23.56 4.06 -5.27
N ASP A 190 -22.69 4.96 -4.78
CA ASP A 190 -22.38 6.24 -5.41
C ASP A 190 -20.86 6.42 -5.49
N LEU A 191 -20.33 6.39 -6.71
CA LEU A 191 -18.90 6.57 -6.99
C LEU A 191 -18.60 7.95 -7.60
N SER A 192 -19.56 8.87 -7.58
CA SER A 192 -19.42 10.20 -8.21
C SER A 192 -18.32 11.06 -7.57
N CYS A 193 -17.99 10.81 -6.31
CA CYS A 193 -16.90 11.48 -5.60
C CYS A 193 -15.51 11.01 -6.01
N TRP A 194 -15.38 9.83 -6.64
CA TRP A 194 -14.09 9.25 -6.99
C TRP A 194 -13.42 10.05 -8.12
N ARG A 195 -12.54 10.98 -7.75
CA ARG A 195 -11.87 11.88 -8.70
C ARG A 195 -10.52 11.36 -9.20
N VAL A 196 -9.85 10.48 -8.43
CA VAL A 196 -8.58 9.85 -8.78
C VAL A 196 -8.67 8.34 -8.64
N ALA A 197 -8.76 7.66 -9.76
CA ALA A 197 -8.66 6.21 -9.88
C ALA A 197 -7.26 5.88 -10.45
N GLY A 198 -6.26 5.84 -9.58
CA GLY A 198 -4.88 5.59 -9.99
C GLY A 198 -4.68 4.14 -10.43
N CYS A 199 -3.97 3.95 -11.55
CA CYS A 199 -3.62 2.62 -12.06
C CYS A 199 -2.12 2.53 -12.32
N GLY A 200 -1.44 1.56 -11.69
CA GLY A 200 0.01 1.38 -11.82
C GLY A 200 0.50 0.06 -11.25
N ALA A 201 1.81 -0.04 -11.04
CA ALA A 201 2.53 -1.20 -10.53
C ALA A 201 2.58 -2.43 -11.46
N GLU A 202 1.85 -2.41 -12.57
CA GLU A 202 1.90 -3.42 -13.64
C GLU A 202 1.51 -2.80 -14.98
N PRO A 203 1.70 -3.49 -16.13
CA PRO A 203 1.26 -3.00 -17.42
C PRO A 203 -0.23 -2.67 -17.44
N ILE A 204 -0.55 -1.48 -17.93
CA ILE A 204 -1.93 -0.97 -17.98
C ILE A 204 -2.57 -1.34 -19.31
N HIS A 205 -3.71 -2.03 -19.24
CA HIS A 205 -4.51 -2.40 -20.42
C HIS A 205 -5.71 -1.45 -20.52
N ALA A 206 -5.70 -0.58 -21.52
CA ALA A 206 -6.78 0.38 -21.74
C ALA A 206 -8.18 -0.28 -21.82
N PRO A 207 -8.37 -1.43 -22.51
CA PRO A 207 -9.68 -2.11 -22.52
C PRO A 207 -10.21 -2.46 -21.13
N THR A 208 -9.33 -2.84 -20.18
CA THR A 208 -9.73 -3.12 -18.79
C THR A 208 -10.31 -1.88 -18.10
N LEU A 209 -9.63 -0.73 -18.25
CA LEU A 209 -10.08 0.51 -17.65
C LEU A 209 -11.36 1.02 -18.29
N LEU A 210 -11.48 0.90 -19.61
CA LEU A 210 -12.71 1.26 -20.33
C LEU A 210 -13.90 0.40 -19.90
N ALA A 211 -13.72 -0.92 -19.79
CA ALA A 211 -14.77 -1.83 -19.30
C ALA A 211 -15.19 -1.50 -17.86
N PHE A 212 -14.24 -1.10 -17.00
CA PHE A 212 -14.57 -0.63 -15.64
C PHE A 212 -15.38 0.66 -15.67
N ALA A 213 -14.97 1.64 -16.49
CA ALA A 213 -15.69 2.90 -16.59
C ALA A 213 -17.12 2.69 -17.09
N GLU A 214 -17.30 1.90 -18.14
CA GLU A 214 -18.60 1.55 -18.70
C GLU A 214 -19.50 0.85 -17.68
N ARG A 215 -18.97 -0.16 -17.01
CA ARG A 215 -19.69 -0.97 -16.02
C ARG A 215 -20.20 -0.13 -14.85
N PHE A 216 -19.38 0.79 -14.34
CA PHE A 216 -19.67 1.56 -13.14
C PHE A 216 -20.15 2.99 -13.42
N ALA A 217 -20.36 3.38 -14.68
CA ALA A 217 -20.95 4.67 -15.06
C ALA A 217 -22.33 4.87 -14.42
N GLN A 218 -23.14 3.81 -14.37
CA GLN A 218 -24.49 3.85 -13.79
C GLN A 218 -24.53 4.18 -12.30
N VAL A 219 -23.40 4.03 -11.59
CA VAL A 219 -23.24 4.41 -10.18
C VAL A 219 -22.31 5.61 -10.00
N GLY A 220 -22.16 6.43 -11.04
CA GLY A 220 -21.48 7.73 -11.00
C GLY A 220 -19.99 7.71 -11.25
N PHE A 221 -19.35 6.56 -11.56
CA PHE A 221 -17.93 6.53 -11.91
C PHE A 221 -17.67 7.21 -13.27
N ARG A 222 -16.62 8.00 -13.35
CA ARG A 222 -16.24 8.74 -14.57
C ARG A 222 -14.91 8.25 -15.11
N ALA A 223 -14.84 7.97 -16.41
CA ALA A 223 -13.59 7.56 -17.07
C ALA A 223 -12.46 8.59 -16.91
N THR A 224 -12.81 9.87 -16.79
CA THR A 224 -11.86 10.97 -16.54
C THR A 224 -11.19 10.91 -15.18
N SER A 225 -11.65 10.05 -14.28
CA SER A 225 -11.02 9.80 -12.98
C SER A 225 -9.74 8.96 -13.10
N PHE A 226 -9.55 8.22 -14.19
CA PHE A 226 -8.36 7.39 -14.34
C PHE A 226 -7.08 8.22 -14.40
N LEU A 227 -6.09 7.75 -13.64
CA LEU A 227 -4.75 8.31 -13.57
C LEU A 227 -3.72 7.19 -13.75
N PRO A 228 -3.29 6.91 -15.00
CA PRO A 228 -2.18 5.99 -15.23
C PRO A 228 -0.93 6.51 -14.51
N SER A 229 -0.22 5.61 -13.82
CA SER A 229 0.90 6.01 -12.97
C SER A 229 2.04 5.02 -13.08
N TYR A 230 3.26 5.53 -13.01
CA TYR A 230 4.46 4.72 -12.91
C TYR A 230 5.27 5.12 -11.69
N GLY A 231 5.82 4.12 -11.01
CA GLY A 231 6.66 4.30 -9.85
C GLY A 231 7.48 3.07 -9.51
N LEU A 232 8.41 3.24 -8.58
CA LEU A 232 9.31 2.20 -8.09
C LEU A 232 9.85 2.60 -6.72
N ALA A 233 10.27 1.61 -5.93
CA ALA A 233 10.75 1.83 -4.56
C ALA A 233 11.97 2.78 -4.51
N GLU A 234 12.87 2.76 -5.52
CA GLU A 234 14.03 3.64 -5.63
C GLU A 234 13.66 5.11 -5.81
N HIS A 235 12.43 5.40 -6.25
CA HIS A 235 11.82 6.73 -6.29
C HIS A 235 10.91 7.01 -5.08
N VAL A 236 11.02 6.24 -4.03
CA VAL A 236 10.10 6.21 -2.88
C VAL A 236 8.75 5.60 -3.28
N LEU A 237 8.09 6.15 -4.30
CA LEU A 237 6.87 5.64 -4.89
C LEU A 237 6.70 6.17 -6.32
N ALA A 238 6.20 7.40 -6.49
CA ALA A 238 5.81 7.91 -7.79
C ALA A 238 7.00 8.51 -8.54
N ALA A 239 7.22 8.05 -9.77
CA ALA A 239 8.15 8.63 -10.71
C ALA A 239 7.42 9.56 -11.69
N THR A 240 6.24 9.15 -12.17
CA THR A 240 5.45 9.99 -13.11
C THR A 240 3.97 9.57 -13.14
N PHE A 241 3.13 10.56 -13.43
CA PHE A 241 1.75 10.42 -13.89
C PHE A 241 1.40 11.61 -14.78
N PRO A 242 0.40 11.51 -15.67
CA PRO A 242 0.04 12.59 -16.58
C PRO A 242 -0.43 13.83 -15.81
N PRO A 243 -0.28 15.04 -16.38
CA PRO A 243 -0.87 16.25 -15.83
C PRO A 243 -2.39 16.13 -15.78
N ARG A 244 -3.01 16.80 -14.82
CA ARG A 244 -4.46 16.81 -14.59
C ARG A 244 -5.08 18.09 -15.08
#